data_f16df280c257e07c5d6a1bf8be65aeee
#
_entry.id   f16df280c257e07c5d6a1bf8be65aeee
#
_cell.length_a   1.000
_cell.length_b   1.000
_cell.length_c   1.000
_cell.angle_alpha   90.00
_cell.angle_beta   90.00
_cell.angle_gamma   90.00
#
_symmetry.space_group_name_H-M   'P 1'
#
loop_
_entity.id
_entity.type
_entity.pdbx_description
1 polymer ?
#
loop_
_entity_poly.entity_id
_entity_poly.type
_entity_poly.pdbx_seq_one_letter_code
_entity_poly.pdbx_strand_id
1 'polypeptide(L)'
;MNSTSRRTVLTALATAAVSGPLLTTLTATDAHATGDLDVYASNTDLYKKLAGQEGVEFARRYRRHEYVDHSLPQRFPYNRTTVMALHGGGIEVGTSELCLAIAGYHPATLAPLTDGHGVFDYWMFEGLRASGNRDLHVTAKNCDDHVALSMAASSLNVLSLHGCTAAQAGTVPQAVVVGGLNIRFRTLLKAEFDAVGIAWRDGDETPDLAGVNPANLVNRTMLAKGGQLELTTELRAAMFTDNTRAGRAGSTTPVFDRFVGACRAAITKLEQGTDQVVL
;
A
#
# COMPACT_ATOMS: atom_id res chain seq x y z
N MET A 1 -36.11 54.98 -5.17
CA MET A 1 -36.08 55.03 -6.63
C MET A 1 -35.44 53.73 -7.12
N ASN A 2 -36.25 52.96 -7.80
CA ASN A 2 -36.02 51.83 -8.71
C ASN A 2 -35.06 50.66 -8.37
N SER A 3 -35.71 49.62 -7.93
CA SER A 3 -35.32 48.24 -8.05
C SER A 3 -35.35 47.75 -9.51
N THR A 4 -34.41 46.90 -9.90
CA THR A 4 -34.57 46.04 -11.09
C THR A 4 -34.19 44.61 -10.79
N SER A 5 -35.22 43.80 -10.76
CA SER A 5 -35.18 42.31 -10.71
C SER A 5 -34.66 41.73 -12.03
N ARG A 6 -33.84 40.69 -11.98
CA ARG A 6 -33.50 39.88 -13.16
C ARG A 6 -34.05 38.47 -12.98
N ARG A 7 -35.03 38.15 -13.80
CA ARG A 7 -35.65 36.84 -13.94
C ARG A 7 -34.74 35.90 -14.72
N THR A 8 -34.60 34.71 -14.17
CA THR A 8 -33.99 33.55 -14.79
C THR A 8 -34.95 32.90 -15.79
N VAL A 9 -34.48 32.63 -17.01
CA VAL A 9 -35.23 31.87 -18.01
C VAL A 9 -34.75 30.44 -17.97
N LEU A 10 -35.69 29.54 -17.65
CA LEU A 10 -35.52 28.07 -17.80
C LEU A 10 -35.90 27.69 -19.23
N THR A 11 -34.99 27.04 -19.94
CA THR A 11 -35.30 26.36 -21.21
C THR A 11 -35.22 24.85 -20.98
N ALA A 12 -36.33 24.18 -21.05
CA ALA A 12 -36.46 22.72 -21.05
C ALA A 12 -36.21 22.19 -22.46
N LEU A 13 -35.29 21.24 -22.61
CA LEU A 13 -35.22 20.38 -23.79
C LEU A 13 -35.53 18.94 -23.38
N ALA A 14 -36.64 18.44 -23.90
CA ALA A 14 -37.00 17.05 -23.87
C ALA A 14 -36.30 16.32 -25.03
N THR A 15 -35.64 15.19 -24.79
CA THR A 15 -35.25 14.25 -25.83
C THR A 15 -35.55 12.82 -25.41
N ALA A 16 -36.04 12.08 -26.40
CA ALA A 16 -36.69 10.82 -26.31
C ALA A 16 -35.80 9.64 -25.84
N ALA A 17 -36.46 8.69 -25.16
CA ALA A 17 -35.91 7.41 -24.75
C ALA A 17 -35.71 6.48 -25.98
N VAL A 18 -34.50 5.88 -26.04
CA VAL A 18 -34.25 4.63 -26.78
C VAL A 18 -33.76 3.61 -25.76
N SER A 19 -34.64 2.63 -25.54
CA SER A 19 -34.37 1.49 -24.65
C SER A 19 -33.54 0.43 -25.38
N GLY A 20 -32.26 0.27 -24.95
CA GLY A 20 -31.46 -0.92 -25.24
C GLY A 20 -30.88 -1.45 -23.94
N PRO A 21 -30.74 -2.79 -23.77
CA PRO A 21 -30.16 -3.32 -22.55
C PRO A 21 -28.66 -3.02 -22.52
N LEU A 22 -28.26 -2.04 -21.68
CA LEU A 22 -26.86 -1.85 -21.33
C LEU A 22 -26.48 -2.96 -20.35
N LEU A 23 -25.68 -3.93 -20.81
CA LEU A 23 -24.82 -4.70 -19.93
C LEU A 23 -23.84 -3.72 -19.29
N THR A 24 -24.12 -3.27 -18.08
CA THR A 24 -23.13 -2.60 -17.24
C THR A 24 -22.17 -3.67 -16.74
N THR A 25 -21.05 -3.83 -17.41
CA THR A 25 -19.86 -4.40 -16.80
C THR A 25 -19.48 -3.45 -15.67
N LEU A 26 -19.71 -3.86 -14.44
CA LEU A 26 -19.15 -3.20 -13.26
C LEU A 26 -17.63 -3.37 -13.33
N THR A 27 -16.96 -2.45 -13.99
CA THR A 27 -15.51 -2.26 -13.82
C THR A 27 -15.31 -1.74 -12.42
N ALA A 28 -14.68 -2.55 -11.57
CA ALA A 28 -14.16 -2.07 -10.30
C ALA A 28 -13.22 -0.89 -10.60
N THR A 29 -13.65 0.32 -10.27
CA THR A 29 -12.81 1.50 -10.38
C THR A 29 -11.76 1.43 -9.28
N ASP A 30 -10.52 1.20 -9.67
CA ASP A 30 -9.39 1.16 -8.75
C ASP A 30 -9.16 2.50 -8.06
N ALA A 31 -8.65 2.40 -6.84
CA ALA A 31 -8.39 3.51 -5.97
C ALA A 31 -7.34 4.47 -6.53
N HIS A 32 -7.66 5.74 -6.61
CA HIS A 32 -6.71 6.79 -6.93
C HIS A 32 -5.95 7.23 -5.67
N ALA A 33 -4.63 7.37 -5.78
CA ALA A 33 -3.79 7.93 -4.72
C ALA A 33 -3.97 9.45 -4.52
N THR A 34 -5.03 10.06 -5.07
CA THR A 34 -5.31 11.49 -4.96
C THR A 34 -6.17 11.78 -3.74
N GLY A 35 -5.63 12.53 -2.78
CA GLY A 35 -6.20 12.80 -1.47
C GLY A 35 -7.51 13.60 -1.39
N ASP A 36 -8.17 13.88 -2.51
CA ASP A 36 -9.43 14.64 -2.54
C ASP A 36 -10.68 13.74 -2.59
N LEU A 37 -10.52 12.41 -2.54
CA LEU A 37 -11.62 11.44 -2.68
C LEU A 37 -11.79 10.53 -1.45
N ASP A 38 -11.08 10.78 -0.35
CA ASP A 38 -11.23 9.98 0.87
C ASP A 38 -12.56 10.31 1.57
N VAL A 39 -13.34 9.28 1.91
CA VAL A 39 -14.58 9.41 2.70
C VAL A 39 -14.26 9.82 4.15
N TYR A 40 -13.09 9.41 4.64
CA TYR A 40 -12.61 9.68 5.98
C TYR A 40 -11.37 10.57 5.93
N ALA A 41 -11.34 11.60 6.77
CA ALA A 41 -10.23 12.55 6.81
C ALA A 41 -8.92 11.93 7.32
N SER A 42 -9.03 10.85 8.12
CA SER A 42 -7.89 10.11 8.68
C SER A 42 -8.34 8.73 9.18
N ASN A 43 -7.40 7.87 9.58
CA ASN A 43 -7.75 6.61 10.23
C ASN A 43 -8.49 6.83 11.55
N THR A 44 -8.12 7.83 12.33
CA THR A 44 -8.85 8.19 13.57
C THR A 44 -10.30 8.60 13.27
N ASP A 45 -10.54 9.36 12.20
CA ASP A 45 -11.90 9.73 11.79
C ASP A 45 -12.69 8.48 11.37
N LEU A 46 -12.07 7.58 10.58
CA LEU A 46 -12.65 6.31 10.20
C LEU A 46 -13.01 5.46 11.43
N TYR A 47 -12.10 5.30 12.38
CA TYR A 47 -12.33 4.48 13.57
C TYR A 47 -13.45 5.04 14.47
N LYS A 48 -13.59 6.37 14.54
CA LYS A 48 -14.69 7.01 15.27
C LYS A 48 -16.03 6.77 14.59
N LYS A 49 -16.09 6.92 13.27
CA LYS A 49 -17.33 6.74 12.49
C LYS A 49 -17.76 5.28 12.38
N LEU A 50 -16.81 4.36 12.40
CA LEU A 50 -17.03 2.92 12.35
C LEU A 50 -16.71 2.23 13.70
N ALA A 51 -17.00 2.91 14.81
CA ALA A 51 -16.77 2.37 16.14
C ALA A 51 -17.47 1.00 16.32
N GLY A 52 -16.71 0.00 16.79
CA GLY A 52 -17.20 -1.37 16.96
C GLY A 52 -17.27 -2.21 15.68
N GLN A 53 -16.80 -1.69 14.54
CA GLN A 53 -16.81 -2.41 13.26
C GLN A 53 -15.45 -3.03 12.90
N GLU A 54 -14.44 -2.94 13.75
CA GLU A 54 -13.17 -3.65 13.54
C GLU A 54 -13.42 -5.17 13.64
N GLY A 55 -12.90 -5.92 12.68
CA GLY A 55 -13.18 -7.34 12.48
C GLY A 55 -14.42 -7.62 11.60
N VAL A 56 -15.24 -6.61 11.30
CA VAL A 56 -16.44 -6.71 10.44
C VAL A 56 -16.27 -5.95 9.14
N GLU A 57 -16.02 -4.64 9.21
CA GLU A 57 -15.86 -3.79 8.02
C GLU A 57 -14.41 -3.54 7.68
N PHE A 58 -13.54 -3.48 8.68
CA PHE A 58 -12.10 -3.33 8.52
C PHE A 58 -11.36 -4.12 9.60
N ALA A 59 -10.06 -4.33 9.39
CA ALA A 59 -9.16 -4.86 10.40
C ALA A 59 -7.79 -4.16 10.35
N ARG A 60 -7.12 -4.14 11.49
CA ARG A 60 -5.70 -3.81 11.59
C ARG A 60 -4.93 -5.08 11.93
N ARG A 61 -3.89 -5.38 11.17
CA ARG A 61 -3.01 -6.51 11.45
C ARG A 61 -1.58 -6.01 11.50
N TYR A 62 -0.87 -6.37 12.56
CA TYR A 62 0.51 -5.96 12.71
C TYR A 62 1.29 -6.97 13.56
N ARG A 63 2.59 -6.97 13.38
CA ARG A 63 3.53 -7.69 14.22
C ARG A 63 4.78 -6.84 14.43
N ARG A 64 5.14 -6.70 15.70
CA ARG A 64 6.45 -6.19 16.11
C ARG A 64 7.25 -7.36 16.66
N HIS A 65 8.52 -7.41 16.33
CA HIS A 65 9.40 -8.38 16.92
C HIS A 65 9.90 -7.82 18.23
N GLU A 66 9.75 -8.61 19.29
CA GLU A 66 10.15 -8.23 20.63
C GLU A 66 11.66 -8.23 20.74
N TYR A 67 12.17 -7.28 21.50
CA TYR A 67 13.55 -7.24 21.93
C TYR A 67 13.61 -7.78 23.35
N VAL A 68 14.65 -8.55 23.60
CA VAL A 68 14.95 -9.00 24.97
C VAL A 68 15.55 -7.82 25.75
N ASP A 69 15.27 -7.76 27.06
CA ASP A 69 15.80 -6.75 27.94
C ASP A 69 17.33 -6.68 27.86
N HIS A 70 17.88 -5.47 27.65
CA HIS A 70 19.29 -5.19 27.51
C HIS A 70 20.02 -4.93 28.84
N SER A 71 19.39 -5.14 29.96
CA SER A 71 20.04 -5.00 31.27
C SER A 71 21.26 -5.92 31.45
N LEU A 72 21.42 -6.90 30.57
CA LEU A 72 22.52 -7.84 30.52
C LEU A 72 23.51 -7.48 29.39
N PRO A 73 24.76 -7.98 29.44
CA PRO A 73 25.77 -7.70 28.43
C PRO A 73 25.53 -8.40 27.08
N GLN A 74 24.30 -8.71 26.76
CA GLN A 74 23.89 -9.32 25.50
C GLN A 74 23.36 -8.24 24.56
N ARG A 75 23.76 -8.35 23.29
CA ARG A 75 23.24 -7.50 22.22
C ARG A 75 22.33 -8.34 21.34
N PHE A 76 21.11 -7.87 21.14
CA PHE A 76 20.14 -8.51 20.27
C PHE A 76 20.02 -7.70 18.98
N PRO A 77 19.99 -8.38 17.82
CA PRO A 77 19.63 -7.71 16.58
C PRO A 77 18.20 -7.17 16.70
N TYR A 78 17.97 -5.95 16.27
CA TYR A 78 16.63 -5.39 16.17
C TYR A 78 16.25 -5.25 14.70
N ASN A 79 14.95 -5.29 14.44
CA ASN A 79 14.44 -5.12 13.10
C ASN A 79 14.55 -3.65 12.68
N ARG A 80 15.23 -3.42 11.57
CA ARG A 80 15.45 -2.08 11.01
C ARG A 80 14.36 -1.66 10.05
N THR A 81 13.58 -2.62 9.55
CA THR A 81 12.60 -2.41 8.49
C THR A 81 11.21 -2.84 8.91
N THR A 82 10.23 -2.00 8.60
CA THR A 82 8.80 -2.35 8.68
C THR A 82 8.20 -2.34 7.27
N VAL A 83 7.44 -3.40 6.93
CA VAL A 83 6.66 -3.48 5.69
C VAL A 83 5.21 -3.10 5.97
N MET A 84 4.63 -2.24 5.15
CA MET A 84 3.29 -1.71 5.38
C MET A 84 2.37 -1.86 4.17
N ALA A 85 1.10 -2.23 4.40
CA ALA A 85 0.02 -2.17 3.42
C ALA A 85 -1.11 -1.30 3.99
N LEU A 86 -1.11 -0.02 3.62
CA LEU A 86 -2.07 0.95 4.15
C LEU A 86 -3.49 0.69 3.66
N HIS A 87 -3.62 0.02 2.54
CA HIS A 87 -4.88 -0.20 1.83
C HIS A 87 -5.09 -1.68 1.51
N GLY A 88 -4.84 -2.55 2.47
CA GLY A 88 -4.95 -4.01 2.31
C GLY A 88 -6.38 -4.53 2.15
N GLY A 89 -6.50 -5.85 2.14
CA GLY A 89 -7.79 -6.55 2.04
C GLY A 89 -8.48 -6.31 0.70
N GLY A 90 -9.67 -5.71 0.74
CA GLY A 90 -10.47 -5.39 -0.45
C GLY A 90 -10.29 -3.97 -0.99
N ILE A 91 -9.40 -3.15 -0.42
CA ILE A 91 -9.15 -1.77 -0.87
C ILE A 91 -8.22 -1.80 -2.10
N GLU A 92 -7.01 -2.27 -1.92
CA GLU A 92 -6.00 -2.48 -2.98
C GLU A 92 -5.59 -3.95 -2.95
N VAL A 93 -6.38 -4.74 -3.64
CA VAL A 93 -6.37 -6.21 -3.59
C VAL A 93 -4.97 -6.78 -3.84
N GLY A 94 -4.51 -7.68 -2.96
CA GLY A 94 -3.21 -8.36 -3.04
C GLY A 94 -2.11 -7.74 -2.19
N THR A 95 -2.26 -6.49 -1.72
CA THR A 95 -1.21 -5.81 -0.94
C THR A 95 -1.01 -6.42 0.46
N SER A 96 -2.05 -6.98 1.08
CA SER A 96 -1.93 -7.69 2.37
C SER A 96 -1.05 -8.94 2.26
N GLU A 97 -1.29 -9.75 1.25
CA GLU A 97 -0.54 -10.98 1.01
C GLU A 97 0.93 -10.68 0.69
N LEU A 98 1.17 -9.63 -0.11
CA LEU A 98 2.52 -9.13 -0.40
C LEU A 98 3.20 -8.60 0.85
N CYS A 99 2.50 -7.83 1.69
CA CYS A 99 3.03 -7.30 2.94
C CYS A 99 3.54 -8.43 3.85
N LEU A 100 2.73 -9.48 4.05
CA LEU A 100 3.12 -10.65 4.81
C LEU A 100 4.35 -11.34 4.22
N ALA A 101 4.34 -11.62 2.92
CA ALA A 101 5.42 -12.36 2.29
C ALA A 101 6.73 -11.57 2.27
N ILE A 102 6.70 -10.27 1.99
CA ILE A 102 7.89 -9.43 2.07
C ILE A 102 8.38 -9.31 3.51
N ALA A 103 7.48 -9.24 4.50
CA ALA A 103 7.86 -9.29 5.91
C ALA A 103 8.41 -10.65 6.35
N GLY A 104 8.37 -11.68 5.50
CA GLY A 104 8.96 -12.99 5.75
C GLY A 104 7.99 -14.02 6.30
N TYR A 105 6.70 -13.87 6.05
CA TYR A 105 5.68 -14.81 6.50
C TYR A 105 4.88 -15.36 5.33
N HIS A 106 4.64 -16.66 5.34
CA HIS A 106 3.75 -17.28 4.36
C HIS A 106 2.33 -16.74 4.52
N PRO A 107 1.71 -16.16 3.47
CA PRO A 107 0.43 -15.47 3.60
C PRO A 107 -0.71 -16.31 4.17
N ALA A 108 -0.77 -17.62 3.83
CA ALA A 108 -1.83 -18.50 4.29
C ALA A 108 -1.61 -19.07 5.69
N THR A 109 -0.36 -19.39 6.06
CA THR A 109 -0.04 -20.11 7.30
C THR A 109 0.55 -19.23 8.38
N LEU A 110 1.05 -18.05 8.01
CA LEU A 110 1.82 -17.13 8.86
C LEU A 110 3.11 -17.76 9.43
N ALA A 111 3.55 -18.87 8.87
CA ALA A 111 4.84 -19.44 9.19
C ALA A 111 5.97 -18.58 8.62
N PRO A 112 7.08 -18.39 9.35
CA PRO A 112 8.26 -17.72 8.81
C PRO A 112 8.78 -18.42 7.54
N LEU A 113 9.20 -17.63 6.56
CA LEU A 113 9.85 -18.13 5.34
C LEU A 113 11.28 -18.58 5.68
N THR A 114 11.77 -19.57 4.94
CA THR A 114 13.11 -20.15 5.11
C THR A 114 14.03 -19.84 3.93
N ASP A 115 13.89 -18.63 3.38
CA ASP A 115 14.58 -18.17 2.17
C ASP A 115 15.96 -17.53 2.44
N GLY A 116 16.45 -17.62 3.68
CA GLY A 116 17.75 -17.05 4.08
C GLY A 116 17.72 -15.56 4.43
N HIS A 117 16.60 -14.87 4.19
CA HIS A 117 16.36 -13.51 4.67
C HIS A 117 15.70 -13.53 6.05
N GLY A 118 15.90 -12.47 6.84
CA GLY A 118 15.24 -12.31 8.14
C GLY A 118 13.73 -12.09 8.02
N VAL A 119 13.08 -11.99 9.17
CA VAL A 119 11.69 -11.52 9.26
C VAL A 119 11.69 -10.03 9.61
N PHE A 120 10.70 -9.29 9.11
CA PHE A 120 10.55 -7.87 9.35
C PHE A 120 9.25 -7.59 10.11
N ASP A 121 9.17 -6.45 10.77
CA ASP A 121 7.93 -5.94 11.31
C ASP A 121 6.95 -5.65 10.18
N TYR A 122 5.66 -5.79 10.43
CA TYR A 122 4.65 -5.40 9.47
C TYR A 122 3.44 -4.74 10.12
N TRP A 123 2.80 -3.86 9.38
CA TRP A 123 1.50 -3.28 9.69
C TRP A 123 0.63 -3.21 8.45
N MET A 124 -0.65 -3.52 8.59
CA MET A 124 -1.61 -3.37 7.50
C MET A 124 -2.98 -2.95 8.03
N PHE A 125 -3.66 -2.13 7.24
CA PHE A 125 -5.08 -1.84 7.35
C PHE A 125 -5.81 -2.58 6.23
N GLU A 126 -6.86 -3.32 6.54
CA GLU A 126 -7.56 -4.18 5.60
C GLU A 126 -9.04 -3.82 5.52
N GLY A 127 -9.55 -3.60 4.31
CA GLY A 127 -10.99 -3.54 4.06
C GLY A 127 -11.59 -4.94 4.05
N LEU A 128 -12.65 -5.14 4.85
CA LEU A 128 -13.28 -6.44 5.05
C LEU A 128 -14.68 -6.56 4.43
N ARG A 129 -15.23 -5.48 3.90
CA ARG A 129 -16.54 -5.44 3.28
C ARG A 129 -16.64 -6.42 2.11
N ALA A 130 -17.83 -6.92 1.82
CA ALA A 130 -18.09 -7.69 0.61
C ALA A 130 -17.95 -6.83 -0.66
N SER A 131 -18.25 -5.53 -0.56
CA SER A 131 -18.10 -4.51 -1.63
C SER A 131 -17.94 -3.13 -1.02
N GLY A 132 -17.54 -2.12 -1.82
CA GLY A 132 -17.39 -0.74 -1.34
C GLY A 132 -16.18 -0.54 -0.42
N ASN A 133 -15.16 -1.40 -0.47
CA ASN A 133 -13.95 -1.23 0.32
C ASN A 133 -13.19 0.04 -0.04
N ARG A 134 -13.39 0.59 -1.24
CA ARG A 134 -12.79 1.86 -1.67
C ARG A 134 -13.09 3.00 -0.67
N ASP A 135 -14.27 3.02 -0.07
CA ASP A 135 -14.65 4.05 0.91
C ASP A 135 -13.77 4.04 2.17
N LEU A 136 -13.09 2.91 2.44
CA LEU A 136 -12.19 2.75 3.59
C LEU A 136 -10.76 3.24 3.31
N HIS A 137 -10.50 3.73 2.11
CA HIS A 137 -9.21 4.29 1.75
C HIS A 137 -8.97 5.59 2.54
N VAL A 138 -7.77 5.73 3.08
CA VAL A 138 -7.25 6.95 3.70
C VAL A 138 -5.88 7.23 3.11
N THR A 139 -5.73 8.34 2.41
CA THR A 139 -4.46 8.73 1.79
C THR A 139 -3.30 8.65 2.79
N ALA A 140 -2.17 8.11 2.37
CA ALA A 140 -1.01 7.81 3.22
C ALA A 140 -0.48 9.00 4.05
N LYS A 141 -0.59 10.25 3.53
CA LYS A 141 -0.24 11.47 4.28
C LYS A 141 -1.19 11.77 5.46
N ASN A 142 -2.42 11.23 5.40
CA ASN A 142 -3.46 11.40 6.41
C ASN A 142 -3.54 10.18 7.34
N CYS A 143 -2.67 9.18 7.16
CA CYS A 143 -2.61 8.02 8.03
C CYS A 143 -2.10 8.43 9.41
N ASP A 144 -3.01 8.40 10.40
CA ASP A 144 -2.76 8.78 11.79
C ASP A 144 -3.00 7.61 12.77
N ASP A 145 -3.04 6.36 12.27
CA ASP A 145 -3.07 5.19 13.15
C ASP A 145 -1.83 5.16 14.04
N HIS A 146 -2.06 5.15 15.35
CA HIS A 146 -0.98 5.30 16.34
C HIS A 146 0.00 4.13 16.36
N VAL A 147 -0.44 2.92 15.98
CA VAL A 147 0.45 1.75 15.86
C VAL A 147 1.31 1.90 14.61
N ALA A 148 0.72 2.23 13.47
CA ALA A 148 1.43 2.47 12.23
C ALA A 148 2.49 3.58 12.38
N LEU A 149 2.10 4.71 12.99
CA LEU A 149 3.01 5.83 13.28
C LEU A 149 4.15 5.42 14.20
N SER A 150 3.85 4.68 15.29
CA SER A 150 4.87 4.19 16.22
C SER A 150 5.84 3.23 15.54
N MET A 151 5.34 2.34 14.67
CA MET A 151 6.19 1.39 13.94
C MET A 151 7.07 2.10 12.91
N ALA A 152 6.52 3.05 12.15
CA ALA A 152 7.31 3.86 11.23
C ALA A 152 8.40 4.65 11.95
N ALA A 153 8.04 5.38 13.01
CA ALA A 153 8.96 6.24 13.77
C ALA A 153 10.06 5.46 14.51
N SER A 154 9.86 4.18 14.80
CA SER A 154 10.86 3.31 15.42
C SER A 154 11.67 2.48 14.41
N SER A 155 11.42 2.62 13.11
CA SER A 155 12.13 1.92 12.05
C SER A 155 13.12 2.84 11.34
N LEU A 156 14.27 2.30 10.89
CA LEU A 156 15.16 2.99 9.97
C LEU A 156 14.56 3.06 8.57
N ASN A 157 13.90 1.98 8.17
CA ASN A 157 13.30 1.83 6.86
C ASN A 157 11.82 1.46 6.97
N VAL A 158 11.01 2.01 6.08
CA VAL A 158 9.66 1.52 5.79
C VAL A 158 9.55 1.26 4.30
N LEU A 159 8.94 0.14 3.95
CA LEU A 159 8.47 -0.16 2.60
C LEU A 159 6.94 -0.19 2.62
N SER A 160 6.27 0.75 1.95
CA SER A 160 4.82 0.73 1.80
C SER A 160 4.39 0.19 0.44
N LEU A 161 3.31 -0.60 0.46
CA LEU A 161 2.70 -1.23 -0.69
C LEU A 161 1.34 -0.61 -0.96
N HIS A 162 1.14 -0.16 -2.18
CA HIS A 162 -0.08 0.46 -2.67
C HIS A 162 -0.51 -0.14 -4.01
N GLY A 163 -1.73 0.14 -4.42
CA GLY A 163 -2.27 -0.25 -5.70
C GLY A 163 -2.66 0.94 -6.56
N CYS A 164 -2.30 0.90 -7.84
CA CYS A 164 -2.69 1.89 -8.83
C CYS A 164 -3.29 1.23 -10.08
N THR A 165 -3.78 2.03 -11.00
CA THR A 165 -4.17 1.59 -12.35
C THR A 165 -2.99 1.67 -13.29
N ALA A 166 -3.02 0.91 -14.40
CA ALA A 166 -2.02 1.04 -15.48
C ALA A 166 -2.00 2.46 -16.06
N ALA A 167 -3.14 3.12 -16.15
CA ALA A 167 -3.23 4.51 -16.63
C ALA A 167 -2.42 5.48 -15.75
N GLN A 168 -2.50 5.32 -14.43
CA GLN A 168 -1.73 6.12 -13.46
C GLN A 168 -0.23 5.81 -13.54
N ALA A 169 0.14 4.56 -13.83
CA ALA A 169 1.53 4.10 -13.96
C ALA A 169 2.13 4.33 -15.35
N GLY A 170 1.59 5.26 -16.17
CA GLY A 170 2.09 5.57 -17.51
C GLY A 170 1.76 4.51 -18.56
N THR A 171 0.59 3.86 -18.42
CA THR A 171 0.01 2.89 -19.37
C THR A 171 0.77 1.56 -19.53
N VAL A 172 1.63 1.19 -18.58
CA VAL A 172 2.26 -0.13 -18.55
C VAL A 172 1.38 -1.09 -17.73
N PRO A 173 0.77 -2.14 -18.34
CA PRO A 173 -0.24 -2.93 -17.65
C PRO A 173 0.29 -3.65 -16.40
N GLN A 174 1.44 -4.30 -16.49
CA GLN A 174 2.03 -5.03 -15.37
C GLN A 174 3.33 -4.36 -14.94
N ALA A 175 3.20 -3.30 -14.14
CA ALA A 175 4.35 -2.54 -13.65
C ALA A 175 4.19 -2.14 -12.19
N VAL A 176 5.29 -1.81 -11.56
CA VAL A 176 5.36 -1.18 -10.24
C VAL A 176 6.00 0.20 -10.36
N VAL A 177 5.38 1.23 -9.79
CA VAL A 177 6.01 2.54 -9.64
C VAL A 177 6.83 2.54 -8.36
N VAL A 178 8.10 2.93 -8.46
CA VAL A 178 9.05 2.93 -7.35
C VAL A 178 9.27 4.36 -6.87
N GLY A 179 8.80 4.67 -5.68
CA GLY A 179 8.80 6.00 -5.09
C GLY A 179 9.34 6.04 -3.65
N GLY A 180 8.98 7.10 -2.93
CA GLY A 180 9.46 7.39 -1.58
C GLY A 180 10.70 8.29 -1.56
N LEU A 181 11.04 8.82 -0.38
CA LEU A 181 12.18 9.75 -0.21
C LEU A 181 13.54 9.04 -0.11
N ASN A 182 13.59 7.72 0.09
CA ASN A 182 14.85 6.99 0.20
C ASN A 182 15.39 6.61 -1.19
N ILE A 183 16.21 7.48 -1.76
CA ILE A 183 16.80 7.29 -3.11
C ILE A 183 17.61 5.99 -3.20
N ARG A 184 18.39 5.64 -2.15
CA ARG A 184 19.13 4.38 -2.14
C ARG A 184 18.20 3.18 -2.19
N PHE A 185 17.11 3.19 -1.41
CA PHE A 185 16.14 2.10 -1.43
C PHE A 185 15.47 1.98 -2.81
N ARG A 186 15.06 3.10 -3.40
CA ARG A 186 14.53 3.12 -4.78
C ARG A 186 15.50 2.49 -5.78
N THR A 187 16.79 2.86 -5.71
CA THR A 187 17.83 2.30 -6.60
C THR A 187 17.97 0.79 -6.42
N LEU A 188 17.99 0.31 -5.18
CA LEU A 188 18.09 -1.13 -4.89
C LEU A 188 16.85 -1.88 -5.38
N LEU A 189 15.64 -1.38 -5.12
CA LEU A 189 14.39 -1.99 -5.59
C LEU A 189 14.35 -2.11 -7.12
N LYS A 190 14.70 -1.03 -7.83
CA LYS A 190 14.76 -1.05 -9.30
C LYS A 190 15.75 -2.10 -9.82
N ALA A 191 16.94 -2.17 -9.25
CA ALA A 191 17.96 -3.15 -9.65
C ALA A 191 17.50 -4.60 -9.41
N GLU A 192 16.81 -4.87 -8.29
CA GLU A 192 16.26 -6.20 -8.01
C GLU A 192 15.09 -6.54 -8.94
N PHE A 193 14.24 -5.58 -9.28
CA PHE A 193 13.16 -5.79 -10.26
C PHE A 193 13.70 -6.07 -11.66
N ASP A 194 14.74 -5.36 -12.10
CA ASP A 194 15.42 -5.64 -13.36
C ASP A 194 15.98 -7.08 -13.39
N ALA A 195 16.61 -7.52 -12.31
CA ALA A 195 17.22 -8.85 -12.21
C ALA A 195 16.20 -9.99 -12.34
N VAL A 196 14.92 -9.75 -11.99
CA VAL A 196 13.86 -10.77 -12.05
C VAL A 196 12.82 -10.52 -13.15
N GLY A 197 13.02 -9.49 -13.97
CA GLY A 197 12.13 -9.16 -15.10
C GLY A 197 10.76 -8.61 -14.66
N ILE A 198 10.69 -7.87 -13.56
CA ILE A 198 9.51 -7.10 -13.14
C ILE A 198 9.64 -5.69 -13.75
N ALA A 199 8.67 -5.30 -14.57
CA ALA A 199 8.65 -3.95 -15.14
C ALA A 199 8.39 -2.91 -14.03
N TRP A 200 9.16 -1.82 -14.07
CA TRP A 200 9.01 -0.72 -13.13
C TRP A 200 8.98 0.65 -13.84
N ARG A 201 8.44 1.64 -13.12
CA ARG A 201 8.44 3.05 -13.51
C ARG A 201 9.04 3.86 -12.37
N ASP A 202 9.69 4.97 -12.72
CA ASP A 202 10.17 5.89 -11.70
C ASP A 202 9.02 6.74 -11.14
N GLY A 203 8.95 6.85 -9.81
CA GLY A 203 7.99 7.74 -9.15
C GLY A 203 8.15 9.20 -9.57
N ASP A 204 9.36 9.62 -9.95
CA ASP A 204 9.60 10.98 -10.43
C ASP A 204 8.90 11.28 -11.78
N GLU A 205 8.57 10.24 -12.57
CA GLU A 205 7.79 10.34 -13.81
C GLU A 205 6.27 10.32 -13.54
N THR A 206 5.86 9.97 -12.33
CA THR A 206 4.47 9.85 -11.90
C THR A 206 4.26 10.56 -10.56
N PRO A 207 4.25 11.90 -10.52
CA PRO A 207 4.29 12.69 -9.28
C PRO A 207 3.20 12.34 -8.27
N ASP A 208 2.00 11.98 -8.74
CA ASP A 208 0.86 11.60 -7.87
C ASP A 208 1.10 10.28 -7.13
N LEU A 209 1.99 9.41 -7.66
CA LEU A 209 2.35 8.11 -7.10
C LEU A 209 3.75 8.11 -6.46
N ALA A 210 4.45 9.24 -6.51
CA ALA A 210 5.85 9.34 -6.10
C ALA A 210 6.09 9.06 -4.60
N GLY A 211 5.10 9.25 -3.74
CA GLY A 211 5.23 9.02 -2.30
C GLY A 211 6.23 9.93 -1.58
N VAL A 212 6.59 11.09 -2.17
CA VAL A 212 7.65 11.98 -1.67
C VAL A 212 7.18 13.02 -0.66
N ASN A 213 5.90 13.06 -0.31
CA ASN A 213 5.41 13.97 0.72
C ASN A 213 6.02 13.58 2.10
N PRO A 214 6.68 14.50 2.84
CA PRO A 214 7.23 14.18 4.17
C PRO A 214 6.18 13.72 5.19
N ALA A 215 4.90 14.12 5.03
CA ALA A 215 3.80 13.67 5.88
C ALA A 215 3.31 12.26 5.53
N ASN A 216 3.66 11.71 4.37
CA ASN A 216 3.37 10.33 4.03
C ASN A 216 3.97 9.40 5.07
N LEU A 217 3.19 8.45 5.57
CA LEU A 217 3.60 7.51 6.62
C LEU A 217 4.93 6.82 6.31
N VAL A 218 5.17 6.45 5.05
CA VAL A 218 6.41 5.79 4.61
C VAL A 218 7.68 6.61 4.90
N ASN A 219 7.57 7.94 4.93
CA ASN A 219 8.69 8.85 5.16
C ASN A 219 8.86 9.26 6.63
N ARG A 220 7.99 8.78 7.52
CA ARG A 220 8.03 9.12 8.96
C ARG A 220 8.89 8.16 9.77
N THR A 221 9.97 7.69 9.17
CA THR A 221 10.98 6.82 9.78
C THR A 221 11.97 7.63 10.60
N MET A 222 12.83 6.94 11.36
CA MET A 222 13.96 7.58 12.07
C MET A 222 14.87 8.38 11.12
N LEU A 223 14.98 7.96 9.85
CA LEU A 223 15.78 8.63 8.82
C LEU A 223 14.98 9.65 7.99
N ALA A 224 13.71 9.89 8.33
CA ALA A 224 12.78 10.75 7.59
C ALA A 224 12.66 10.40 6.08
N LYS A 225 12.86 9.15 5.71
CA LYS A 225 12.81 8.65 4.32
C LYS A 225 12.43 7.18 4.28
N GLY A 226 11.62 6.78 3.31
CA GLY A 226 11.22 5.39 3.08
C GLY A 226 11.07 5.09 1.60
N GLY A 227 10.65 3.85 1.28
CA GLY A 227 10.34 3.39 -0.07
C GLY A 227 8.86 3.11 -0.24
N GLN A 228 8.27 3.55 -1.34
CA GLN A 228 6.87 3.30 -1.70
C GLN A 228 6.80 2.53 -3.01
N LEU A 229 5.92 1.54 -3.07
CA LEU A 229 5.61 0.77 -4.28
C LEU A 229 4.13 0.91 -4.61
N GLU A 230 3.83 1.32 -5.85
CA GLU A 230 2.48 1.37 -6.40
C GLU A 230 2.37 0.30 -7.48
N LEU A 231 1.63 -0.77 -7.22
CA LEU A 231 1.49 -1.89 -8.13
C LEU A 231 0.24 -1.72 -8.98
N THR A 232 0.36 -1.87 -10.29
CA THR A 232 -0.81 -1.85 -11.18
C THR A 232 -1.77 -2.99 -10.85
N THR A 233 -3.05 -2.80 -11.14
CA THR A 233 -4.10 -3.83 -10.94
C THR A 233 -3.74 -5.13 -11.64
N GLU A 234 -3.22 -5.04 -12.85
CA GLU A 234 -2.86 -6.18 -13.68
C GLU A 234 -1.65 -6.93 -13.12
N LEU A 235 -0.65 -6.21 -12.55
CA LEU A 235 0.47 -6.84 -11.87
C LEU A 235 -0.01 -7.59 -10.62
N ARG A 236 -0.84 -6.95 -9.80
CA ARG A 236 -1.42 -7.59 -8.60
C ARG A 236 -2.28 -8.80 -8.95
N ALA A 237 -3.08 -8.71 -10.03
CA ALA A 237 -3.89 -9.83 -10.51
C ALA A 237 -3.04 -11.01 -10.99
N ALA A 238 -1.92 -10.76 -11.68
CA ALA A 238 -1.02 -11.81 -12.16
C ALA A 238 -0.31 -12.58 -11.04
N MET A 239 -0.33 -12.07 -9.81
CA MET A 239 0.31 -12.68 -8.66
C MET A 239 -0.48 -13.81 -8.01
N PHE A 240 -1.74 -14.02 -8.41
CA PHE A 240 -2.64 -15.02 -7.83
C PHE A 240 -3.42 -15.77 -8.90
N THR A 241 -3.50 -17.10 -8.78
CA THR A 241 -4.37 -17.90 -9.67
C THR A 241 -5.84 -17.85 -9.24
N ASP A 242 -6.09 -17.66 -7.95
CA ASP A 242 -7.41 -17.33 -7.39
C ASP A 242 -7.32 -15.96 -6.71
N ASN A 243 -7.76 -14.91 -7.40
CA ASN A 243 -7.70 -13.53 -6.90
C ASN A 243 -8.89 -13.17 -5.99
N THR A 244 -9.64 -14.16 -5.49
CA THR A 244 -10.65 -13.92 -4.44
C THR A 244 -9.96 -13.67 -3.09
N ARG A 245 -10.65 -12.98 -2.19
CA ARG A 245 -10.13 -12.72 -0.85
C ARG A 245 -9.77 -14.02 -0.09
N ALA A 246 -10.54 -15.08 -0.25
CA ALA A 246 -10.30 -16.36 0.39
C ALA A 246 -9.19 -17.16 -0.29
N GLY A 247 -9.03 -17.01 -1.61
CA GLY A 247 -8.11 -17.81 -2.42
C GLY A 247 -6.69 -17.28 -2.49
N ARG A 248 -6.48 -15.96 -2.46
CA ARG A 248 -5.17 -15.34 -2.72
C ARG A 248 -4.03 -15.91 -1.90
N ALA A 249 -4.22 -16.01 -0.60
CA ALA A 249 -3.15 -16.45 0.30
C ALA A 249 -2.60 -17.85 0.00
N GLY A 250 -3.42 -18.72 -0.63
CA GLY A 250 -3.08 -20.10 -1.01
C GLY A 250 -2.81 -20.30 -2.51
N SER A 251 -2.83 -19.24 -3.33
CA SER A 251 -2.79 -19.36 -4.80
C SER A 251 -1.75 -18.45 -5.47
N THR A 252 -0.66 -18.18 -4.77
CA THR A 252 0.44 -17.35 -5.29
C THR A 252 1.08 -17.95 -6.54
N THR A 253 1.58 -17.10 -7.44
CA THR A 253 2.20 -17.47 -8.71
C THR A 253 3.71 -17.21 -8.68
N PRO A 254 4.48 -17.71 -9.68
CA PRO A 254 5.89 -17.34 -9.81
C PRO A 254 6.14 -15.84 -9.96
N VAL A 255 5.16 -15.04 -10.40
CA VAL A 255 5.26 -13.57 -10.43
C VAL A 255 5.29 -13.01 -9.01
N PHE A 256 4.43 -13.52 -8.14
CA PHE A 256 4.42 -13.18 -6.71
C PHE A 256 5.78 -13.49 -6.07
N ASP A 257 6.28 -14.71 -6.27
CA ASP A 257 7.53 -15.14 -5.65
C ASP A 257 8.73 -14.29 -6.09
N ARG A 258 8.83 -13.99 -7.41
CA ARG A 258 9.88 -13.10 -7.93
C ARG A 258 9.79 -11.69 -7.36
N PHE A 259 8.58 -11.12 -7.28
CA PHE A 259 8.38 -9.79 -6.72
C PHE A 259 8.77 -9.73 -5.24
N VAL A 260 8.29 -10.69 -4.45
CA VAL A 260 8.62 -10.80 -3.02
C VAL A 260 10.12 -10.97 -2.82
N GLY A 261 10.75 -11.89 -3.56
CA GLY A 261 12.20 -12.13 -3.50
C GLY A 261 13.01 -10.87 -3.80
N ALA A 262 12.62 -10.11 -4.86
CA ALA A 262 13.26 -8.85 -5.21
C ALA A 262 13.15 -7.80 -4.09
N CYS A 263 11.97 -7.63 -3.50
CA CYS A 263 11.78 -6.70 -2.38
C CYS A 263 12.63 -7.09 -1.17
N ARG A 264 12.66 -8.38 -0.81
CA ARG A 264 13.43 -8.89 0.33
C ARG A 264 14.95 -8.74 0.11
N ALA A 265 15.42 -9.03 -1.10
CA ALA A 265 16.82 -8.81 -1.49
C ALA A 265 17.21 -7.32 -1.41
N ALA A 266 16.34 -6.42 -1.88
CA ALA A 266 16.55 -4.98 -1.78
C ALA A 266 16.64 -4.51 -0.31
N ILE A 267 15.76 -4.99 0.57
CA ILE A 267 15.78 -4.68 2.00
C ILE A 267 17.09 -5.17 2.62
N THR A 268 17.49 -6.42 2.35
CA THR A 268 18.74 -6.99 2.89
C THR A 268 19.96 -6.15 2.48
N LYS A 269 20.03 -5.75 1.20
CA LYS A 269 21.12 -4.88 0.71
C LYS A 269 21.06 -3.47 1.31
N LEU A 270 19.86 -2.95 1.56
CA LEU A 270 19.70 -1.66 2.22
C LEU A 270 20.25 -1.70 3.65
N GLU A 271 19.87 -2.73 4.42
CA GLU A 271 20.27 -2.90 5.83
C GLU A 271 21.77 -3.13 6.02
N GLN A 272 22.48 -3.58 4.98
CA GLN A 272 23.95 -3.70 4.97
C GLN A 272 24.66 -2.36 4.75
N GLY A 273 23.92 -1.28 4.52
CA GLY A 273 24.49 0.03 4.24
C GLY A 273 25.06 0.73 5.46
N THR A 274 26.06 1.60 5.23
CA THR A 274 26.73 2.36 6.27
C THR A 274 25.85 3.43 6.92
N ASP A 275 24.74 3.82 6.27
CA ASP A 275 23.73 4.73 6.80
C ASP A 275 22.67 4.03 7.67
N GLN A 276 22.79 2.72 7.85
CA GLN A 276 21.90 1.90 8.67
C GLN A 276 22.45 1.72 10.09
N VAL A 277 22.91 2.81 10.66
CA VAL A 277 23.45 2.83 12.03
C VAL A 277 22.35 3.30 12.97
N VAL A 278 22.15 2.58 14.03
CA VAL A 278 21.39 3.02 15.20
C VAL A 278 22.34 3.62 16.20
N LEU A 279 21.88 4.65 16.84
CA LEU A 279 22.60 5.40 17.85
C LEU A 279 23.12 4.53 18.98
#